data_47959ca720d93a876a84cf8ead96abe5
#
_entry.id   47959ca720d93a876a84cf8ead96abe5
#
_cell.length_a   1.000
_cell.length_b   1.000
_cell.length_c   1.000
_cell.angle_alpha   90.00
_cell.angle_beta   90.00
_cell.angle_gamma   90.00
#
_symmetry.space_group_name_H-M   'P 1'
#
loop_
_entity.id
_entity.type
_entity.pdbx_description
1 polymer ?
#
loop_
_entity_poly.entity_id
_entity_poly.type
_entity_poly.pdbx_seq_one_letter_code
_entity_poly.pdbx_strand_id
1 'polypeptide(L)'
;MKICVVIGSRADEGLLLWPIKLLREDGAFVVSMLNLQHLPLAWQALEAATSAWTESRPEWVVLLGDRWEVLAAALAAHLLRIPIAHIAGGDRTEGSYDDAMRDCISRLATLHFVTNEQALARLLAMGYAHVYLVGSPGIDYIKHGDWLKGRP
;
A
#
# COMPACT_ATOMS: atom_id res chain seq x y z
N MET A 1 11.18 6.71 12.80
CA MET A 1 10.30 5.53 12.61
C MET A 1 10.66 4.83 11.29
N LYS A 2 10.83 3.52 11.30
CA LYS A 2 11.16 2.73 10.09
C LYS A 2 9.89 2.31 9.36
N ILE A 3 9.77 2.69 8.09
CA ILE A 3 8.62 2.36 7.22
C ILE A 3 9.12 1.55 6.03
N CYS A 4 8.42 0.46 5.69
CA CYS A 4 8.62 -0.27 4.46
C CYS A 4 7.42 -0.06 3.53
N VAL A 5 7.65 0.46 2.31
CA VAL A 5 6.63 0.62 1.27
C VAL A 5 6.73 -0.54 0.28
N VAL A 6 5.61 -1.21 0.02
CA VAL A 6 5.58 -2.36 -0.89
C VAL A 6 5.18 -1.92 -2.29
N ILE A 7 5.92 -2.39 -3.28
CA ILE A 7 5.65 -2.23 -4.70
C ILE A 7 5.21 -3.58 -5.25
N GLY A 8 3.91 -3.74 -5.50
CA GLY A 8 3.33 -4.98 -6.04
C GLY A 8 3.25 -4.99 -7.56
N SER A 9 3.27 -3.82 -8.21
CA SER A 9 3.18 -3.69 -9.65
C SER A 9 3.96 -2.49 -10.19
N ARG A 10 4.17 -2.46 -11.51
CA ARG A 10 4.78 -1.29 -12.18
C ARG A 10 3.97 0.00 -11.97
N ALA A 11 2.64 -0.09 -11.88
CA ALA A 11 1.79 1.07 -11.65
C ALA A 11 2.04 1.70 -10.27
N ASP A 12 2.33 0.88 -9.26
CA ASP A 12 2.55 1.33 -7.89
C ASP A 12 3.78 2.23 -7.77
N GLU A 13 4.81 2.02 -8.60
CA GLU A 13 6.00 2.88 -8.63
C GLU A 13 5.62 4.34 -8.90
N GLY A 14 4.72 4.57 -9.88
CA GLY A 14 4.23 5.90 -10.19
C GLY A 14 3.30 6.46 -9.10
N LEU A 15 2.35 5.65 -8.64
CA LEU A 15 1.35 6.06 -7.66
C LEU A 15 1.96 6.36 -6.29
N LEU A 16 2.98 5.61 -5.88
CA LEU A 16 3.65 5.78 -4.58
C LEU A 16 4.84 6.74 -4.61
N LEU A 17 5.23 7.24 -5.80
CA LEU A 17 6.38 8.14 -5.94
C LEU A 17 6.28 9.36 -5.03
N TRP A 18 5.12 10.03 -5.04
CA TRP A 18 4.91 11.24 -4.26
C TRP A 18 4.80 10.97 -2.76
N PRO A 19 4.00 10.00 -2.29
CA PRO A 19 4.00 9.58 -0.89
C PRO A 19 5.39 9.19 -0.35
N ILE A 20 6.17 8.41 -1.12
CA ILE A 20 7.53 8.02 -0.71
C ILE A 20 8.44 9.24 -0.60
N LYS A 21 8.36 10.17 -1.57
CA LYS A 21 9.14 11.41 -1.55
C LYS A 21 8.86 12.21 -0.28
N LEU A 22 7.59 12.48 0.02
CA LEU A 22 7.20 13.24 1.20
C LEU A 22 7.63 12.57 2.51
N LEU A 23 7.47 11.25 2.62
CA LEU A 23 7.93 10.50 3.79
C LEU A 23 9.46 10.61 3.99
N ARG A 24 10.23 10.63 2.91
CA ARG A 24 11.70 10.78 2.98
C ARG A 24 12.14 12.19 3.34
N GLU A 25 11.38 13.20 2.88
CA GLU A 25 11.69 14.62 3.14
C GLU A 25 11.33 15.05 4.57
N ASP A 26 10.39 14.39 5.22
CA ASP A 26 9.95 14.69 6.60
C ASP A 26 11.07 14.51 7.65
N GLY A 27 12.04 13.66 7.38
CA GLY A 27 13.17 13.40 8.28
C GLY A 27 12.83 12.57 9.53
N ALA A 28 11.56 12.42 9.89
CA ALA A 28 11.12 11.56 10.98
C ALA A 28 11.07 10.07 10.58
N PHE A 29 11.11 9.80 9.27
CA PHE A 29 10.95 8.47 8.72
C PHE A 29 12.21 7.95 8.01
N VAL A 30 12.54 6.68 8.26
CA VAL A 30 13.51 5.91 7.48
C VAL A 30 12.71 5.00 6.54
N VAL A 31 12.69 5.33 5.25
CA VAL A 31 11.85 4.67 4.26
C VAL A 31 12.64 3.67 3.44
N SER A 32 12.29 2.40 3.56
CA SER A 32 12.74 1.30 2.70
C SER A 32 11.63 0.91 1.71
N MET A 33 12.00 0.17 0.67
CA MET A 33 11.06 -0.34 -0.33
C MET A 33 11.25 -1.83 -0.50
N LEU A 34 10.15 -2.58 -0.64
CA LEU A 34 10.14 -3.99 -1.01
C LEU A 34 9.41 -4.14 -2.35
N ASN A 35 10.14 -4.56 -3.37
CA ASN A 35 9.59 -4.75 -4.71
C ASN A 35 9.25 -6.23 -4.94
N LEU A 36 7.97 -6.53 -5.17
CA LEU A 36 7.42 -7.88 -5.39
C LEU A 36 6.91 -8.08 -6.83
N GLN A 37 6.97 -7.05 -7.68
CA GLN A 37 6.30 -7.02 -9.00
C GLN A 37 6.78 -8.09 -10.00
N HIS A 38 7.91 -8.72 -9.77
CA HIS A 38 8.49 -9.72 -10.68
C HIS A 38 8.35 -11.16 -10.18
N LEU A 39 7.70 -11.35 -9.04
CA LEU A 39 7.50 -12.67 -8.47
C LEU A 39 6.28 -13.32 -9.12
N PRO A 40 6.42 -14.53 -9.72
CA PRO A 40 5.33 -15.13 -10.48
C PRO A 40 4.28 -15.84 -9.62
N LEU A 41 4.54 -16.06 -8.33
CA LEU A 41 3.69 -16.86 -7.46
C LEU A 41 3.48 -16.20 -6.10
N ALA A 42 2.27 -16.29 -5.58
CA ALA A 42 1.89 -15.66 -4.30
C ALA A 42 2.74 -16.13 -3.10
N TRP A 43 3.12 -17.40 -3.06
CA TRP A 43 3.97 -17.93 -1.99
C TRP A 43 5.37 -17.33 -2.02
N GLN A 44 5.91 -17.00 -3.20
CA GLN A 44 7.22 -16.35 -3.33
C GLN A 44 7.16 -14.90 -2.81
N ALA A 45 6.05 -14.18 -3.06
CA ALA A 45 5.86 -12.86 -2.51
C ALA A 45 5.74 -12.90 -0.97
N LEU A 46 5.03 -13.89 -0.43
CA LEU A 46 4.93 -14.12 1.01
C LEU A 46 6.31 -14.43 1.63
N GLU A 47 7.06 -15.32 1.02
CA GLU A 47 8.40 -15.71 1.48
C GLU A 47 9.37 -14.54 1.45
N ALA A 48 9.40 -13.78 0.33
CA ALA A 48 10.27 -12.62 0.16
C ALA A 48 9.96 -11.54 1.21
N ALA A 49 8.67 -11.22 1.43
CA ALA A 49 8.26 -10.26 2.44
C ALA A 49 8.60 -10.74 3.86
N THR A 50 8.34 -12.01 4.17
CA THR A 50 8.64 -12.59 5.48
C THR A 50 10.13 -12.55 5.77
N SER A 51 10.98 -12.96 4.81
CA SER A 51 12.42 -12.95 4.94
C SER A 51 12.96 -11.54 5.14
N ALA A 52 12.59 -10.60 4.26
CA ALA A 52 13.05 -9.22 4.33
C ALA A 52 12.67 -8.53 5.64
N TRP A 53 11.49 -8.79 6.18
CA TRP A 53 11.02 -8.13 7.40
C TRP A 53 11.43 -8.85 8.68
N THR A 54 11.77 -10.10 8.63
CA THR A 54 12.42 -10.81 9.74
C THR A 54 13.79 -10.18 10.04
N GLU A 55 14.50 -9.75 9.01
CA GLU A 55 15.79 -9.10 9.13
C GLU A 55 15.68 -7.60 9.43
N SER A 56 14.93 -6.84 8.59
CA SER A 56 14.89 -5.37 8.66
C SER A 56 14.01 -4.80 9.77
N ARG A 57 12.98 -5.55 10.22
CA ARG A 57 12.05 -5.16 11.28
C ARG A 57 11.48 -3.75 11.10
N PRO A 58 10.71 -3.45 10.04
CA PRO A 58 10.03 -2.17 9.93
C PRO A 58 8.98 -2.01 11.01
N GLU A 59 8.77 -0.79 11.47
CA GLU A 59 7.72 -0.46 12.46
C GLU A 59 6.35 -0.34 11.81
N TRP A 60 6.31 -0.03 10.51
CA TRP A 60 5.09 0.02 9.68
C TRP A 60 5.35 -0.46 8.27
N VAL A 61 4.33 -1.08 7.70
CA VAL A 61 4.30 -1.45 6.28
C VAL A 61 3.20 -0.66 5.59
N VAL A 62 3.52 -0.04 4.46
CA VAL A 62 2.57 0.69 3.61
C VAL A 62 2.24 -0.14 2.39
N LEU A 63 0.96 -0.41 2.18
CA LEU A 63 0.41 -1.21 1.09
C LEU A 63 -0.57 -0.38 0.25
N LEU A 64 -0.53 -0.52 -1.07
CA LEU A 64 -1.44 0.14 -1.99
C LEU A 64 -2.31 -0.87 -2.74
N GLY A 65 -3.63 -0.64 -2.75
CA GLY A 65 -4.56 -1.31 -3.65
C GLY A 65 -4.94 -2.74 -3.25
N ASP A 66 -4.99 -3.64 -4.23
CA ASP A 66 -5.74 -4.88 -4.16
C ASP A 66 -5.07 -6.11 -4.79
N ARG A 67 -3.84 -5.96 -5.26
CA ARG A 67 -3.17 -7.05 -5.97
C ARG A 67 -2.79 -8.20 -5.04
N TRP A 68 -2.69 -9.39 -5.62
CA TRP A 68 -2.32 -10.61 -4.87
C TRP A 68 -0.93 -10.52 -4.24
N GLU A 69 0.04 -9.80 -4.88
CA GLU A 69 1.38 -9.56 -4.32
C GLU A 69 1.29 -8.74 -3.03
N VAL A 70 0.38 -7.75 -3.03
CA VAL A 70 0.12 -6.88 -1.88
C VAL A 70 -0.61 -7.65 -0.77
N LEU A 71 -1.54 -8.54 -1.12
CA LEU A 71 -2.18 -9.43 -0.15
C LEU A 71 -1.18 -10.40 0.50
N ALA A 72 -0.25 -10.95 -0.28
CA ALA A 72 0.80 -11.81 0.25
C ALA A 72 1.70 -11.03 1.25
N ALA A 73 2.06 -9.78 0.91
CA ALA A 73 2.78 -8.89 1.80
C ALA A 73 1.97 -8.55 3.07
N ALA A 74 0.66 -8.30 2.94
CA ALA A 74 -0.22 -8.06 4.09
C ALA A 74 -0.24 -9.24 5.05
N LEU A 75 -0.30 -10.45 4.52
CA LEU A 75 -0.26 -11.68 5.33
C LEU A 75 1.09 -11.82 6.05
N ALA A 76 2.22 -11.57 5.38
CA ALA A 76 3.54 -11.59 6.00
C ALA A 76 3.64 -10.57 7.15
N ALA A 77 3.20 -9.33 6.92
CA ALA A 77 3.20 -8.28 7.94
C ALA A 77 2.36 -8.69 9.16
N HIS A 78 1.15 -9.23 8.91
CA HIS A 78 0.25 -9.67 9.98
C HIS A 78 0.87 -10.79 10.82
N LEU A 79 1.47 -11.81 10.18
CA LEU A 79 2.13 -12.92 10.88
C LEU A 79 3.34 -12.45 11.71
N LEU A 80 4.06 -11.45 11.23
CA LEU A 80 5.20 -10.83 11.93
C LEU A 80 4.76 -9.75 12.93
N ARG A 81 3.44 -9.49 13.07
CA ARG A 81 2.86 -8.46 13.94
C ARG A 81 3.36 -7.05 13.62
N ILE A 82 3.59 -6.76 12.35
CA ILE A 82 3.95 -5.43 11.87
C ILE A 82 2.65 -4.72 11.47
N PRO A 83 2.36 -3.53 12.01
CA PRO A 83 1.15 -2.80 11.66
C PRO A 83 1.17 -2.35 10.19
N ILE A 84 -0.01 -2.38 9.56
CA ILE A 84 -0.21 -2.10 8.14
C ILE A 84 -0.98 -0.80 7.99
N ALA A 85 -0.48 0.10 7.13
CA ALA A 85 -1.19 1.24 6.58
C ALA A 85 -1.62 0.90 5.14
N HIS A 86 -2.94 0.84 4.89
CA HIS A 86 -3.52 0.47 3.61
C HIS A 86 -4.03 1.70 2.87
N ILE A 87 -3.50 1.96 1.67
CA ILE A 87 -3.92 3.03 0.77
C ILE A 87 -4.92 2.45 -0.26
N ALA A 88 -5.97 3.18 -0.57
CA ALA A 88 -7.07 2.80 -1.47
C ALA A 88 -7.87 1.57 -1.00
N GLY A 89 -7.88 1.32 0.31
CA GLY A 89 -8.83 0.39 0.93
C GLY A 89 -10.26 0.88 0.76
N GLY A 90 -11.22 -0.04 0.64
CA GLY A 90 -12.63 0.30 0.48
C GLY A 90 -13.06 0.78 -0.91
N ASP A 91 -12.15 1.03 -1.83
CA ASP A 91 -12.49 1.30 -3.23
C ASP A 91 -13.18 0.08 -3.86
N ARG A 92 -13.99 0.31 -4.90
CA ARG A 92 -14.63 -0.74 -5.69
C ARG A 92 -14.35 -0.52 -7.17
N THR A 93 -14.08 -1.61 -7.86
CA THR A 93 -13.92 -1.65 -9.30
C THR A 93 -14.95 -2.60 -9.86
N GLU A 94 -15.96 -2.07 -10.55
CA GLU A 94 -17.04 -2.87 -11.08
C GLU A 94 -16.52 -3.99 -11.99
N GLY A 95 -16.91 -5.23 -11.70
CA GLY A 95 -16.47 -6.41 -12.43
C GLY A 95 -15.08 -6.95 -12.07
N SER A 96 -14.36 -6.30 -11.12
CA SER A 96 -13.05 -6.81 -10.67
C SER A 96 -13.18 -7.88 -9.60
N TYR A 97 -12.46 -8.99 -9.77
CA TYR A 97 -12.32 -10.00 -8.70
C TYR A 97 -11.34 -9.55 -7.59
N ASP A 98 -10.54 -8.53 -7.86
CA ASP A 98 -9.51 -8.04 -6.93
C ASP A 98 -10.12 -7.33 -5.71
N ASP A 99 -11.39 -6.92 -5.78
CA ASP A 99 -12.09 -6.31 -4.65
C ASP A 99 -12.11 -7.21 -3.40
N ALA A 100 -12.18 -8.53 -3.58
CA ALA A 100 -12.08 -9.48 -2.48
C ALA A 100 -10.70 -9.44 -1.81
N MET A 101 -9.63 -9.31 -2.60
CA MET A 101 -8.27 -9.16 -2.07
C MET A 101 -8.11 -7.83 -1.34
N ARG A 102 -8.66 -6.73 -1.88
CA ARG A 102 -8.68 -5.42 -1.23
C ARG A 102 -9.35 -5.48 0.14
N ASP A 103 -10.49 -6.16 0.24
CA ASP A 103 -11.18 -6.34 1.52
C ASP A 103 -10.34 -7.16 2.51
N CYS A 104 -9.66 -8.22 2.07
CA CYS A 104 -8.75 -8.99 2.89
C CYS A 104 -7.58 -8.14 3.41
N ILE A 105 -6.95 -7.33 2.55
CA ILE A 105 -5.86 -6.41 2.93
C ILE A 105 -6.38 -5.39 3.96
N SER A 106 -7.55 -4.78 3.70
CA SER A 106 -8.18 -3.85 4.63
C SER A 106 -8.46 -4.51 5.98
N ARG A 107 -8.85 -5.81 5.99
CA ARG A 107 -9.12 -6.54 7.24
C ARG A 107 -7.86 -6.76 8.09
N LEU A 108 -6.71 -6.89 7.46
CA LEU A 108 -5.42 -7.05 8.13
C LEU A 108 -4.80 -5.71 8.52
N ALA A 109 -5.26 -4.59 7.94
CA ALA A 109 -4.69 -3.28 8.15
C ALA A 109 -5.15 -2.64 9.47
N THR A 110 -4.26 -1.81 10.03
CA THR A 110 -4.49 -1.04 11.24
C THR A 110 -4.93 0.40 10.93
N LEU A 111 -4.44 0.94 9.81
CA LEU A 111 -4.63 2.33 9.37
C LEU A 111 -5.07 2.34 7.91
N HIS A 112 -6.06 3.16 7.57
CA HIS A 112 -6.63 3.22 6.23
C HIS A 112 -6.57 4.64 5.67
N PHE A 113 -6.00 4.80 4.48
CA PHE A 113 -5.98 6.02 3.70
C PHE A 113 -6.86 5.81 2.46
N VAL A 114 -8.05 6.40 2.47
CA VAL A 114 -9.05 6.19 1.41
C VAL A 114 -9.07 7.31 0.40
N THR A 115 -9.47 6.99 -0.82
CA THR A 115 -9.39 7.89 -1.98
C THR A 115 -10.63 8.76 -2.15
N ASN A 116 -11.79 8.33 -1.62
CA ASN A 116 -13.09 8.99 -1.81
C ASN A 116 -14.03 8.73 -0.63
N GLU A 117 -15.13 9.52 -0.59
CA GLU A 117 -16.12 9.44 0.49
C GLU A 117 -16.87 8.11 0.54
N GLN A 118 -17.08 7.44 -0.60
CA GLN A 118 -17.77 6.15 -0.64
C GLN A 118 -16.90 5.05 -0.01
N ALA A 119 -15.59 5.06 -0.27
CA ALA A 119 -14.64 4.19 0.38
C ALA A 119 -14.56 4.44 1.89
N LEU A 120 -14.55 5.73 2.30
CA LEU A 120 -14.61 6.11 3.71
C LEU A 120 -15.86 5.54 4.38
N ALA A 121 -17.03 5.81 3.82
CA ALA A 121 -18.31 5.35 4.37
C ALA A 121 -18.35 3.81 4.48
N ARG A 122 -17.83 3.11 3.48
CA ARG A 122 -17.80 1.64 3.45
C ARG A 122 -16.92 1.07 4.57
N LEU A 123 -15.71 1.58 4.75
CA LEU A 123 -14.82 1.09 5.80
C LEU A 123 -15.35 1.45 7.20
N LEU A 124 -15.91 2.64 7.39
CA LEU A 124 -16.56 2.99 8.66
C LEU A 124 -17.75 2.07 8.97
N ALA A 125 -18.58 1.74 7.98
CA ALA A 125 -19.68 0.79 8.13
C ALA A 125 -19.21 -0.65 8.45
N MET A 126 -17.99 -1.01 8.04
CA MET A 126 -17.34 -2.27 8.41
C MET A 126 -16.73 -2.26 9.81
N GLY A 127 -16.80 -1.13 10.53
CA GLY A 127 -16.35 -0.97 11.91
C GLY A 127 -14.88 -0.57 12.07
N TYR A 128 -14.22 -0.09 11.03
CA TYR A 128 -12.85 0.43 11.14
C TYR A 128 -12.85 1.83 11.75
N ALA A 129 -11.93 2.10 12.71
CA ALA A 129 -11.85 3.37 13.43
C ALA A 129 -10.83 4.35 12.84
N HIS A 130 -9.73 3.84 12.27
CA HIS A 130 -8.62 4.67 11.78
C HIS A 130 -8.67 4.79 10.26
N VAL A 131 -9.67 5.51 9.76
CA VAL A 131 -9.92 5.71 8.34
C VAL A 131 -9.84 7.20 8.02
N TYR A 132 -8.95 7.56 7.09
CA TYR A 132 -8.67 8.96 6.71
C TYR A 132 -8.90 9.16 5.22
N LEU A 133 -9.74 10.14 4.88
CA LEU A 133 -9.96 10.56 3.50
C LEU A 133 -8.80 11.47 3.06
N VAL A 134 -7.95 10.97 2.18
CA VAL A 134 -6.73 11.66 1.72
C VAL A 134 -6.70 11.93 0.22
N GLY A 135 -7.62 11.32 -0.53
CA GLY A 135 -7.61 11.38 -1.99
C GLY A 135 -6.71 10.30 -2.62
N SER A 136 -6.63 10.33 -3.95
CA SER A 136 -5.88 9.32 -4.72
C SER A 136 -4.43 9.75 -4.93
N PRO A 137 -3.44 8.89 -4.63
CA PRO A 137 -2.03 9.16 -4.94
C PRO A 137 -1.77 9.39 -6.43
N GLY A 138 -2.63 8.84 -7.31
CA GLY A 138 -2.57 9.08 -8.75
C GLY A 138 -2.84 10.54 -9.12
N ILE A 139 -3.70 11.24 -8.38
CA ILE A 139 -3.95 12.67 -8.56
C ILE A 139 -2.72 13.49 -8.15
N ASP A 140 -2.07 13.12 -7.04
CA ASP A 140 -0.83 13.78 -6.60
C ASP A 140 0.29 13.57 -7.61
N TYR A 141 0.41 12.38 -8.17
CA TYR A 141 1.35 12.08 -9.25
C TYR A 141 1.14 12.98 -10.47
N ILE A 142 -0.12 13.22 -10.88
CA ILE A 142 -0.46 14.11 -12.00
C ILE A 142 -0.16 15.57 -11.69
N LYS A 143 -0.50 16.03 -10.48
CA LYS A 143 -0.34 17.43 -10.07
C LYS A 143 1.11 17.83 -9.82
N HIS A 144 1.91 16.94 -9.26
CA HIS A 144 3.24 17.24 -8.74
C HIS A 144 4.36 16.48 -9.47
N GLY A 145 4.01 15.52 -10.32
CA GLY A 145 4.98 14.75 -11.09
C GLY A 145 5.59 15.53 -12.24
N ASP A 146 6.90 15.50 -12.36
CA ASP A 146 7.65 16.05 -13.51
C ASP A 146 7.54 15.17 -14.77
N TRP A 147 6.47 14.39 -14.88
CA TRP A 147 6.29 13.41 -15.96
C TRP A 147 6.22 14.03 -17.37
N LEU A 148 5.94 15.34 -17.45
CA LEU A 148 5.97 16.08 -18.72
C LEU A 148 7.39 16.54 -19.11
N LYS A 149 8.36 16.55 -18.19
CA LYS A 149 9.70 17.10 -18.44
C LYS A 149 10.70 16.09 -19.04
N GLY A 150 10.31 14.85 -19.25
CA GLY A 150 11.21 13.78 -19.69
C GLY A 150 10.75 12.94 -20.87
N ARG A 151 9.76 13.37 -21.65
CA ARG A 151 9.41 12.69 -22.91
C ARG A 151 10.12 13.38 -24.05
N PRO A 152 10.93 12.61 -24.84
CA PRO A 152 11.47 13.12 -26.08
C PRO A 152 10.39 13.41 -27.10
#